data_74817db7ea6e07cdfdc76ab0c2d1daf1
#
_entry.id   74817db7ea6e07cdfdc76ab0c2d1daf1
#
_cell.length_a   1.000
_cell.length_b   1.000
_cell.length_c   1.000
_cell.angle_alpha   90.00
_cell.angle_beta   90.00
_cell.angle_gamma   90.00
#
_symmetry.space_group_name_H-M   'P 1'
#
loop_
_entity.id
_entity.type
_entity.pdbx_description
1 polymer ?
#
loop_
_entity_poly.entity_id
_entity_poly.type
_entity_poly.pdbx_seq_one_letter_code
_entity_poly.pdbx_strand_id
1 'polypeptide(L)'
;MKDYTEYIIQQAQKLLSIDSPSGYTEHVSQWLLENYREMGYDPQLTTKGGVLVQISRGTEENTEDPAKGPVMLMAHTDTLGAMVSSITGEGRLKLSPLGGMNANNAEAENCRIITREGKTYTGTFQLCNASIHVNGEYNDTKRTYKDMEVLLDELVTSAEEVKALGIMTGDIVCF
;
A
#
# COMPACT_ATOMS: atom_id res chain seq x y z
N MET A 1 -34.75 -3.70 7.18
CA MET A 1 -33.37 -4.06 6.73
C MET A 1 -32.42 -3.32 7.67
N LYS A 2 -31.43 -4.01 8.24
CA LYS A 2 -30.47 -3.35 9.14
C LYS A 2 -29.56 -2.46 8.29
N ASP A 3 -29.37 -1.20 8.71
CA ASP A 3 -28.45 -0.29 8.02
C ASP A 3 -27.02 -0.54 8.47
N TYR A 4 -26.14 -0.87 7.54
CA TYR A 4 -24.73 -1.17 7.78
C TYR A 4 -23.81 -0.06 7.26
N THR A 5 -24.35 1.05 6.76
CA THR A 5 -23.57 2.10 6.07
C THR A 5 -22.46 2.65 6.93
N GLU A 6 -22.76 3.04 8.18
CA GLU A 6 -21.76 3.60 9.08
C GLU A 6 -20.67 2.57 9.43
N TYR A 7 -21.06 1.32 9.69
CA TYR A 7 -20.10 0.25 9.94
C TYR A 7 -19.15 0.02 8.75
N ILE A 8 -19.69 -0.01 7.53
CA ILE A 8 -18.89 -0.19 6.30
C ILE A 8 -17.88 0.95 6.16
N ILE A 9 -18.31 2.20 6.35
CA ILE A 9 -17.43 3.37 6.27
C ILE A 9 -16.31 3.29 7.30
N GLN A 10 -16.62 2.96 8.54
CA GLN A 10 -15.64 2.83 9.61
C GLN A 10 -14.63 1.70 9.33
N GLN A 11 -15.08 0.54 8.84
CA GLN A 11 -14.18 -0.56 8.49
C GLN A 11 -13.30 -0.21 7.28
N ALA A 12 -13.86 0.46 6.27
CA ALA A 12 -13.09 0.93 5.12
C ALA A 12 -12.00 1.93 5.53
N GLN A 13 -12.32 2.90 6.39
CA GLN A 13 -11.32 3.84 6.92
C GLN A 13 -10.19 3.12 7.67
N LYS A 14 -10.52 2.15 8.51
CA LYS A 14 -9.51 1.38 9.24
C LYS A 14 -8.60 0.58 8.30
N LEU A 15 -9.19 -0.16 7.35
CA LEU A 15 -8.44 -0.97 6.39
C LEU A 15 -7.53 -0.12 5.51
N LEU A 16 -8.03 1.01 5.00
CA LEU A 16 -7.27 1.90 4.13
C LEU A 16 -6.18 2.69 4.88
N SER A 17 -6.27 2.79 6.21
CA SER A 17 -5.22 3.41 7.02
C SER A 17 -4.04 2.47 7.35
N ILE A 18 -4.15 1.19 7.01
CA ILE A 18 -3.07 0.21 7.21
C ILE A 18 -2.22 0.18 5.95
N ASP A 19 -0.96 0.56 6.06
CA ASP A 19 0.00 0.49 4.97
C ASP A 19 0.17 -0.96 4.49
N SER A 20 -0.29 -1.24 3.27
CA SER A 20 -0.34 -2.59 2.73
C SER A 20 -0.09 -2.68 1.22
N PRO A 21 0.98 -2.05 0.67
CA PRO A 21 1.31 -2.25 -0.74
C PRO A 21 1.49 -3.72 -1.08
N SER A 22 1.27 -4.06 -2.36
CA SER A 22 1.41 -5.45 -2.84
C SER A 22 2.76 -6.04 -2.43
N GLY A 23 2.71 -7.16 -1.70
CA GLY A 23 3.90 -7.81 -1.11
C GLY A 23 4.30 -7.32 0.28
N TYR A 24 3.67 -6.27 0.79
CA TYR A 24 3.85 -5.74 2.15
C TYR A 24 2.51 -5.75 2.91
N THR A 25 1.83 -6.89 2.93
CA THR A 25 0.45 -7.02 3.42
C THR A 25 0.33 -7.70 4.79
N GLU A 26 1.44 -7.93 5.48
CA GLU A 26 1.46 -8.65 6.76
C GLU A 26 0.59 -7.95 7.83
N HIS A 27 0.71 -6.62 7.94
CA HIS A 27 -0.03 -5.84 8.93
C HIS A 27 -1.55 -5.90 8.72
N VAL A 28 -2.01 -5.74 7.47
CA VAL A 28 -3.44 -5.84 7.17
C VAL A 28 -3.98 -7.26 7.35
N SER A 29 -3.18 -8.27 7.01
CA SER A 29 -3.55 -9.68 7.23
C SER A 29 -3.68 -9.99 8.72
N GLN A 30 -2.75 -9.50 9.54
CA GLN A 30 -2.82 -9.67 10.99
C GLN A 30 -4.03 -8.95 11.58
N TRP A 31 -4.30 -7.72 11.15
CA TRP A 31 -5.47 -6.97 11.58
C TRP A 31 -6.78 -7.72 11.23
N LEU A 32 -6.86 -8.29 10.02
CA LEU A 32 -8.03 -9.07 9.61
C LEU A 32 -8.20 -10.34 10.46
N LEU A 33 -7.12 -11.06 10.75
CA LEU A 33 -7.16 -12.24 11.62
C LEU A 33 -7.73 -11.88 13.01
N GLU A 34 -7.26 -10.80 13.59
CA GLU A 34 -7.72 -10.33 14.90
C GLU A 34 -9.18 -9.90 14.87
N ASN A 35 -9.56 -9.10 13.87
CA ASN A 35 -10.91 -8.59 13.73
C ASN A 35 -11.96 -9.71 13.52
N TYR A 36 -11.63 -10.72 12.69
CA TYR A 36 -12.53 -11.87 12.51
C TYR A 36 -12.63 -12.75 13.76
N ARG A 37 -11.54 -12.89 14.54
CA ARG A 37 -11.59 -13.59 15.84
C ARG A 37 -12.48 -12.87 16.83
N GLU A 38 -12.40 -11.54 16.92
CA GLU A 38 -13.28 -10.73 17.76
C GLU A 38 -14.75 -10.87 17.38
N MET A 39 -15.05 -11.10 16.10
CA MET A 39 -16.40 -11.41 15.62
C MET A 39 -16.85 -12.85 15.93
N GLY A 40 -15.98 -13.69 16.52
CA GLY A 40 -16.27 -15.07 16.86
C GLY A 40 -16.05 -16.09 15.76
N TYR A 41 -15.32 -15.72 14.69
CA TYR A 41 -14.92 -16.63 13.63
C TYR A 41 -13.54 -17.26 13.89
N ASP A 42 -13.21 -18.29 13.12
CA ASP A 42 -11.89 -18.96 13.11
C ASP A 42 -11.16 -18.67 11.78
N PRO A 43 -10.51 -17.50 11.65
CA PRO A 43 -9.80 -17.14 10.43
C PRO A 43 -8.47 -17.90 10.32
N GLN A 44 -8.10 -18.22 9.09
CA GLN A 44 -6.85 -18.90 8.76
C GLN A 44 -5.99 -18.03 7.83
N LEU A 45 -4.70 -17.95 8.13
CA LEU A 45 -3.73 -17.31 7.23
C LEU A 45 -3.32 -18.34 6.16
N THR A 46 -3.45 -17.96 4.90
CA THR A 46 -2.96 -18.78 3.78
C THR A 46 -1.45 -18.63 3.61
N THR A 47 -0.83 -19.56 2.89
CA THR A 47 0.62 -19.53 2.61
C THR A 47 1.08 -18.23 1.92
N LYS A 48 0.19 -17.56 1.19
CA LYS A 48 0.47 -16.29 0.49
C LYS A 48 0.01 -15.05 1.27
N GLY A 49 -0.31 -15.18 2.53
CA GLY A 49 -0.70 -14.05 3.39
C GLY A 49 -2.17 -13.64 3.27
N GLY A 50 -3.01 -14.32 2.48
CA GLY A 50 -4.45 -14.06 2.45
C GLY A 50 -5.14 -14.62 3.70
N VAL A 51 -6.23 -13.99 4.12
CA VAL A 51 -7.04 -14.44 5.24
C VAL A 51 -8.29 -15.15 4.74
N LEU A 52 -8.47 -16.39 5.13
CA LEU A 52 -9.63 -17.23 4.81
C LEU A 52 -10.51 -17.38 6.04
N VAL A 53 -11.80 -17.11 5.87
CA VAL A 53 -12.80 -17.20 6.95
C VAL A 53 -14.00 -17.99 6.49
N GLN A 54 -14.41 -18.99 7.23
CA GLN A 54 -15.67 -19.71 7.02
C GLN A 54 -16.78 -19.01 7.79
N ILE A 55 -17.68 -18.30 7.09
CA ILE A 55 -18.76 -17.50 7.70
C ILE A 55 -19.95 -18.36 8.07
N SER A 56 -20.28 -19.37 7.25
CA SER A 56 -21.36 -20.31 7.55
C SER A 56 -20.91 -21.74 7.28
N ARG A 57 -21.32 -22.64 8.15
CA ARG A 57 -21.28 -24.09 7.86
C ARG A 57 -22.57 -24.41 7.12
N GLY A 58 -22.45 -24.95 5.90
CA GLY A 58 -23.64 -25.50 5.19
C GLY A 58 -24.35 -26.48 6.11
N THR A 59 -25.67 -26.46 6.12
CA THR A 59 -26.43 -27.52 6.77
C THR A 59 -26.30 -28.78 5.94
N GLU A 60 -26.32 -29.96 6.55
CA GLU A 60 -26.20 -31.26 5.88
C GLU A 60 -27.25 -31.43 4.76
N GLU A 61 -28.38 -30.75 4.84
CA GLU A 61 -29.45 -30.72 3.85
C GLU A 61 -29.05 -30.06 2.49
N ASN A 62 -27.96 -29.29 2.43
CA ASN A 62 -27.51 -28.59 1.23
C ASN A 62 -26.40 -29.32 0.44
N THR A 63 -25.96 -30.50 0.89
CA THR A 63 -24.83 -31.23 0.29
C THR A 63 -25.24 -32.11 -0.91
N GLU A 64 -26.54 -32.38 -1.12
CA GLU A 64 -27.02 -33.27 -2.18
C GLU A 64 -27.21 -32.57 -3.54
N ASP A 65 -27.28 -31.23 -3.58
CA ASP A 65 -27.39 -30.48 -4.83
C ASP A 65 -26.05 -29.88 -5.24
N PRO A 66 -25.36 -30.41 -6.25
CA PRO A 66 -24.08 -29.86 -6.74
C PRO A 66 -24.19 -28.40 -7.19
N ALA A 67 -25.41 -27.93 -7.51
CA ALA A 67 -25.66 -26.53 -7.88
C ALA A 67 -25.69 -25.60 -6.64
N LYS A 68 -25.72 -26.14 -5.42
CA LYS A 68 -25.71 -25.40 -4.16
C LYS A 68 -24.38 -25.51 -3.41
N GLY A 69 -23.29 -25.65 -4.16
CA GLY A 69 -21.93 -25.67 -3.60
C GLY A 69 -21.60 -24.42 -2.78
N PRO A 70 -20.49 -24.44 -2.03
CA PRO A 70 -20.09 -23.31 -1.20
C PRO A 70 -19.86 -22.06 -2.06
N VAL A 71 -20.36 -20.91 -1.60
CA VAL A 71 -20.09 -19.61 -2.22
C VAL A 71 -18.85 -19.00 -1.57
N MET A 72 -17.88 -18.61 -2.39
CA MET A 72 -16.70 -17.90 -1.94
C MET A 72 -16.82 -16.43 -2.34
N LEU A 73 -16.65 -15.53 -1.36
CA LEU A 73 -16.48 -14.10 -1.58
C LEU A 73 -15.01 -13.77 -1.47
N MET A 74 -14.47 -13.06 -2.45
CA MET A 74 -13.05 -12.67 -2.47
C MET A 74 -12.94 -11.16 -2.68
N ALA A 75 -12.00 -10.55 -1.94
CA ALA A 75 -11.60 -9.17 -2.12
C ALA A 75 -10.10 -9.05 -1.88
N HIS A 76 -9.43 -8.08 -2.52
CA HIS A 76 -8.04 -7.78 -2.24
C HIS A 76 -7.93 -6.77 -1.10
N THR A 77 -6.82 -6.81 -0.37
CA THR A 77 -6.52 -5.94 0.77
C THR A 77 -5.29 -5.07 0.54
N ASP A 78 -4.54 -5.34 -0.53
CA ASP A 78 -3.38 -4.53 -0.86
C ASP A 78 -3.81 -3.15 -1.37
N THR A 79 -3.03 -2.15 -0.93
CA THR A 79 -3.18 -0.74 -1.32
C THR A 79 -2.12 -0.35 -2.36
N LEU A 80 -2.24 0.86 -2.87
CA LEU A 80 -1.24 1.42 -3.78
C LEU A 80 0.05 1.75 -3.02
N GLY A 81 1.18 1.55 -3.68
CA GLY A 81 2.47 1.89 -3.12
C GLY A 81 3.62 1.69 -4.10
N ALA A 82 4.81 1.88 -3.59
CA ALA A 82 6.04 1.73 -4.34
C ALA A 82 7.17 1.22 -3.44
N MET A 83 8.33 1.01 -4.02
CA MET A 83 9.55 0.63 -3.34
C MET A 83 10.68 1.54 -3.80
N VAL A 84 11.58 1.90 -2.89
CA VAL A 84 12.80 2.64 -3.24
C VAL A 84 13.64 1.78 -4.17
N SER A 85 13.83 2.24 -5.41
CA SER A 85 14.65 1.56 -6.41
C SER A 85 16.09 2.04 -6.44
N SER A 86 16.33 3.34 -6.17
CA SER A 86 17.67 3.91 -6.01
C SER A 86 17.61 5.25 -5.27
N ILE A 87 18.77 5.70 -4.79
CA ILE A 87 18.98 7.00 -4.16
C ILE A 87 19.89 7.80 -5.11
N THR A 88 19.48 9.00 -5.50
CA THR A 88 20.28 9.86 -6.37
C THR A 88 21.44 10.53 -5.61
N GLY A 89 22.40 11.08 -6.35
CA GLY A 89 23.53 11.81 -5.74
C GLY A 89 23.09 13.02 -4.90
N GLU A 90 21.92 13.59 -5.22
CA GLU A 90 21.34 14.75 -4.53
C GLU A 90 20.40 14.35 -3.38
N GLY A 91 20.38 13.06 -2.99
CA GLY A 91 19.55 12.59 -1.89
C GLY A 91 18.06 12.45 -2.22
N ARG A 92 17.70 12.30 -3.51
CA ARG A 92 16.31 12.00 -3.93
C ARG A 92 16.09 10.50 -4.05
N LEU A 93 14.84 10.05 -3.86
CA LEU A 93 14.51 8.64 -4.01
C LEU A 93 13.83 8.38 -5.35
N LYS A 94 14.36 7.45 -6.12
CA LYS A 94 13.68 6.87 -7.27
C LYS A 94 12.86 5.68 -6.83
N LEU A 95 11.68 5.51 -7.43
CA LEU A 95 10.73 4.50 -7.04
C LEU A 95 10.50 3.46 -8.13
N SER A 96 10.14 2.26 -7.72
CA SER A 96 9.54 1.22 -8.53
C SER A 96 8.13 0.95 -8.01
N PRO A 97 7.09 0.89 -8.87
CA PRO A 97 5.72 0.65 -8.42
C PRO A 97 5.57 -0.74 -7.80
N LEU A 98 4.74 -0.84 -6.78
CA LEU A 98 4.20 -2.08 -6.24
C LEU A 98 2.71 -2.16 -6.63
N GLY A 99 2.34 -3.21 -7.35
CA GLY A 99 1.01 -3.30 -7.95
C GLY A 99 0.81 -2.32 -9.11
N GLY A 100 -0.43 -1.86 -9.31
CA GLY A 100 -0.86 -1.09 -10.48
C GLY A 100 -0.90 0.43 -10.26
N MET A 101 -0.07 1.01 -9.41
CA MET A 101 -0.08 2.45 -9.18
C MET A 101 0.37 3.24 -10.41
N ASN A 102 -0.43 4.20 -10.83
CA ASN A 102 -0.07 5.16 -11.88
C ASN A 102 0.59 6.39 -11.24
N ALA A 103 1.79 6.74 -11.71
CA ALA A 103 2.55 7.87 -11.19
C ALA A 103 1.80 9.21 -11.29
N ASN A 104 0.92 9.39 -12.29
CA ASN A 104 0.08 10.60 -12.38
C ASN A 104 -0.82 10.80 -11.18
N ASN A 105 -1.28 9.71 -10.56
CA ASN A 105 -2.24 9.78 -9.44
C ASN A 105 -1.54 10.13 -8.11
N ALA A 106 -0.21 10.07 -8.09
CA ALA A 106 0.59 10.34 -6.91
C ALA A 106 1.46 11.60 -7.03
N GLU A 107 1.35 12.34 -8.15
CA GLU A 107 2.07 13.63 -8.30
C GLU A 107 1.63 14.61 -7.21
N ALA A 108 2.60 15.18 -6.51
CA ALA A 108 2.44 16.10 -5.39
C ALA A 108 1.78 15.48 -4.13
N GLU A 109 1.57 14.17 -4.10
CA GLU A 109 1.10 13.49 -2.89
C GLU A 109 2.23 13.32 -1.88
N ASN A 110 1.87 13.44 -0.61
CA ASN A 110 2.75 13.06 0.48
C ASN A 110 2.85 11.54 0.57
N CYS A 111 4.05 11.06 0.83
CA CYS A 111 4.28 9.63 1.01
C CYS A 111 5.06 9.36 2.30
N ARG A 112 4.95 8.12 2.76
CA ARG A 112 5.71 7.58 3.90
C ARG A 112 6.70 6.55 3.40
N ILE A 113 7.93 6.69 3.81
CA ILE A 113 9.02 5.75 3.52
C ILE A 113 9.25 4.93 4.77
N ILE A 114 9.00 3.62 4.71
CA ILE A 114 9.13 2.68 5.82
C ILE A 114 10.43 1.90 5.63
N THR A 115 11.39 2.12 6.53
CA THR A 115 12.67 1.43 6.49
C THR A 115 12.55 0.01 7.03
N ARG A 116 13.53 -0.84 6.74
CA ARG A 116 13.61 -2.21 7.27
C ARG A 116 13.69 -2.27 8.81
N GLU A 117 14.16 -1.20 9.44
CA GLU A 117 14.20 -1.07 10.91
C GLU A 117 12.88 -0.57 11.49
N GLY A 118 11.85 -0.34 10.66
CA GLY A 118 10.54 0.15 11.09
C GLY A 118 10.49 1.65 11.35
N LYS A 119 11.51 2.42 10.99
CA LYS A 119 11.44 3.89 11.02
C LYS A 119 10.64 4.39 9.84
N THR A 120 9.88 5.46 10.05
CA THR A 120 9.09 6.10 9.01
C THR A 120 9.60 7.52 8.77
N TYR A 121 9.83 7.85 7.51
CA TYR A 121 10.13 9.20 7.04
C TYR A 121 9.02 9.65 6.10
N THR A 122 8.91 10.97 5.90
CA THR A 122 7.94 11.55 4.99
C THR A 122 8.62 12.24 3.83
N GLY A 123 7.86 12.44 2.76
CA GLY A 123 8.34 13.14 1.58
C GLY A 123 7.23 13.37 0.57
N THR A 124 7.54 14.07 -0.50
CA THR A 124 6.60 14.38 -1.58
C THR A 124 7.08 13.74 -2.89
N PHE A 125 6.19 13.03 -3.58
CA PHE A 125 6.46 12.46 -4.88
C PHE A 125 6.17 13.49 -5.99
N GLN A 126 7.18 13.84 -6.77
CA GLN A 126 7.07 14.92 -7.76
C GLN A 126 7.93 14.65 -9.00
N LEU A 127 7.77 15.46 -10.05
CA LEU A 127 8.71 15.46 -11.17
C LEU A 127 10.13 15.84 -10.70
N CYS A 128 11.15 15.26 -11.34
CA CYS A 128 12.54 15.64 -11.10
C CYS A 128 12.80 17.14 -11.38
N ASN A 129 12.11 17.69 -12.38
CA ASN A 129 12.08 19.12 -12.67
C ASN A 129 10.66 19.65 -12.44
N ALA A 130 10.29 19.84 -11.17
CA ALA A 130 8.91 20.07 -10.72
C ALA A 130 8.42 21.53 -10.87
N SER A 131 9.30 22.50 -11.21
CA SER A 131 8.90 23.90 -11.26
C SER A 131 8.36 24.29 -12.64
N ILE A 132 7.08 24.60 -12.74
CA ILE A 132 6.45 25.10 -13.97
C ILE A 132 7.07 26.42 -14.46
N HIS A 133 7.67 27.21 -13.56
CA HIS A 133 8.30 28.49 -13.91
C HIS A 133 9.69 28.34 -14.55
N VAL A 134 10.32 27.18 -14.38
CA VAL A 134 11.67 26.89 -14.87
C VAL A 134 11.67 25.79 -15.91
N ASN A 135 10.75 24.83 -15.78
CA ASN A 135 10.61 23.71 -16.70
C ASN A 135 9.70 24.08 -17.87
N GLY A 136 10.29 24.49 -19.02
CA GLY A 136 9.51 24.81 -20.22
C GLY A 136 8.70 23.66 -20.80
N GLU A 137 9.03 22.41 -20.44
CA GLU A 137 8.33 21.19 -20.89
C GLU A 137 7.43 20.59 -19.79
N TYR A 138 7.16 21.33 -18.71
CA TYR A 138 6.42 20.83 -17.56
C TYR A 138 5.10 20.14 -17.93
N ASN A 139 4.31 20.78 -18.82
CA ASN A 139 3.00 20.27 -19.22
C ASN A 139 3.09 19.04 -20.15
N ASP A 140 4.19 18.92 -20.91
CA ASP A 140 4.39 17.85 -21.88
C ASP A 140 5.20 16.68 -21.32
N THR A 141 5.85 16.87 -20.17
CA THR A 141 6.60 15.81 -19.50
C THR A 141 5.65 14.73 -18.98
N LYS A 142 5.84 13.49 -19.43
CA LYS A 142 5.08 12.35 -18.93
C LYS A 142 5.46 12.07 -17.49
N ARG A 143 4.44 11.80 -16.64
CA ARG A 143 4.62 11.39 -15.26
C ARG A 143 4.90 9.88 -15.23
N THR A 144 6.16 9.54 -15.41
CA THR A 144 6.64 8.15 -15.29
C THR A 144 7.55 8.02 -14.08
N TYR A 145 7.69 6.80 -13.53
CA TYR A 145 8.61 6.57 -12.41
C TYR A 145 10.06 6.96 -12.70
N LYS A 146 10.45 7.00 -13.99
CA LYS A 146 11.76 7.48 -14.43
C LYS A 146 11.90 9.00 -14.26
N ASP A 147 10.82 9.73 -14.55
CA ASP A 147 10.82 11.19 -14.60
C ASP A 147 10.39 11.83 -13.29
N MET A 148 10.04 11.00 -12.30
CA MET A 148 9.60 11.41 -10.96
C MET A 148 10.55 10.91 -9.88
N GLU A 149 10.47 11.54 -8.71
CA GLU A 149 11.29 11.24 -7.54
C GLU A 149 10.59 11.66 -6.25
N VAL A 150 11.01 11.11 -5.12
CA VAL A 150 10.60 11.61 -3.79
C VAL A 150 11.62 12.61 -3.29
N LEU A 151 11.14 13.77 -2.93
CA LEU A 151 11.82 14.75 -2.10
C LEU A 151 11.49 14.47 -0.65
N LEU A 152 12.48 14.08 0.14
CA LEU A 152 12.31 13.85 1.59
C LEU A 152 12.08 15.17 2.33
N ASP A 153 11.30 15.11 3.42
CA ASP A 153 11.11 16.24 4.33
C ASP A 153 12.31 16.45 5.26
N GLU A 154 13.28 15.53 5.22
CA GLU A 154 14.55 15.62 5.94
C GLU A 154 15.56 16.52 5.21
N LEU A 155 16.41 17.21 5.98
CA LEU A 155 17.49 18.04 5.44
C LEU A 155 18.65 17.16 4.97
N VAL A 156 18.51 16.60 3.78
CA VAL A 156 19.53 15.76 3.12
C VAL A 156 19.81 16.27 1.71
N THR A 157 21.07 16.25 1.33
CA THR A 157 21.57 16.76 0.04
C THR A 157 22.46 15.74 -0.68
N SER A 158 22.63 14.55 -0.12
CA SER A 158 23.45 13.49 -0.68
C SER A 158 22.89 12.09 -0.41
N ALA A 159 23.33 11.14 -1.23
CA ALA A 159 22.96 9.73 -1.03
C ALA A 159 23.49 9.18 0.30
N GLU A 160 24.65 9.65 0.76
CA GLU A 160 25.28 9.24 2.00
C GLU A 160 24.45 9.68 3.21
N GLU A 161 23.94 10.92 3.19
CA GLU A 161 23.06 11.43 4.24
C GLU A 161 21.74 10.67 4.31
N VAL A 162 21.12 10.35 3.16
CA VAL A 162 19.91 9.51 3.12
C VAL A 162 20.17 8.11 3.67
N LYS A 163 21.29 7.47 3.31
CA LYS A 163 21.68 6.17 3.86
C LYS A 163 21.95 6.24 5.36
N ALA A 164 22.47 7.36 5.86
CA ALA A 164 22.69 7.57 7.31
C ALA A 164 21.37 7.63 8.10
N LEU A 165 20.24 8.01 7.47
CA LEU A 165 18.90 7.89 8.05
C LEU A 165 18.43 6.43 8.15
N GLY A 166 19.10 5.50 7.46
CA GLY A 166 18.72 4.09 7.36
C GLY A 166 17.84 3.78 6.15
N ILE A 167 17.59 4.76 5.28
CA ILE A 167 16.82 4.56 4.04
C ILE A 167 17.70 3.87 3.00
N MET A 168 17.18 2.81 2.38
CA MET A 168 17.90 2.04 1.38
C MET A 168 16.98 1.50 0.29
N THR A 169 17.58 0.99 -0.78
CA THR A 169 16.87 0.28 -1.84
C THR A 169 16.11 -0.91 -1.27
N GLY A 170 14.85 -1.03 -1.64
CA GLY A 170 13.94 -2.05 -1.15
C GLY A 170 13.04 -1.60 0.01
N ASP A 171 13.22 -0.38 0.53
CA ASP A 171 12.31 0.19 1.52
C ASP A 171 10.96 0.53 0.89
N ILE A 172 9.90 0.38 1.67
CA ILE A 172 8.52 0.51 1.21
C ILE A 172 8.10 1.98 1.22
N VAL A 173 7.35 2.37 0.19
CA VAL A 173 6.78 3.71 0.08
C VAL A 173 5.27 3.60 -0.04
N CYS A 174 4.54 4.26 0.88
CA CYS A 174 3.08 4.29 0.97
C CYS A 174 2.57 5.71 0.72
N PHE A 175 1.42 5.82 0.06
CA PHE A 175 0.76 7.08 -0.30
C PHE A 175 -0.54 7.27 0.46
#